data_fcdb9dd79cffe94254a3ae643e11d7db
#
_entry.id   fcdb9dd79cffe94254a3ae643e11d7db
#
_cell.length_a   1.000
_cell.length_b   1.000
_cell.length_c   1.000
_cell.angle_alpha   90.00
_cell.angle_beta   90.00
_cell.angle_gamma   90.00
#
_symmetry.space_group_name_H-M   'P 1'
#
loop_
_entity.id
_entity.type
_entity.pdbx_description
1 polymer ?
#
loop_
_entity_poly.entity_id
_entity_poly.type
_entity_poly.pdbx_seq_one_letter_code
_entity_poly.pdbx_strand_id
1 'polypeptide(L)'
;MKAKEKRKGSQYYWIFLLLIGCGQPFSWVETLSKPWTLSEKEISEILPQFQQKFPDFHDRLKAFAFWQVGKPYELFCLGEETGEDKDPIFRLDVSDCTVHVLTSLASVQSLSWNEAKINLINIHYKPNENGISIPTYKSRWHYTTDRIQDHPSTRNITLGLLPNDQLKTVTITLNKKSDGKAFLDLDWKKPTSVQYISSEYLNSKVLKNLPKVAGVAFVRESYFKMGLVVAHEGMVIDQKNIIHASAEYGETMSMDFMEYYFREEGPLFDGVLFYSFHPLTE
;
A
#
# COMPACT_ATOMS: atom_id res chain seq x y z
N MET A 1 28.61 -25.81 26.95
CA MET A 1 28.19 -24.46 27.31
C MET A 1 28.83 -23.48 26.34
N LYS A 2 28.12 -22.97 25.37
CA LYS A 2 28.58 -21.91 24.45
C LYS A 2 27.76 -20.65 24.73
N ALA A 3 28.43 -19.58 25.12
CA ALA A 3 27.85 -18.29 25.46
C ALA A 3 27.23 -17.65 24.22
N LYS A 4 25.98 -17.17 24.35
CA LYS A 4 25.32 -16.33 23.36
C LYS A 4 25.89 -14.90 23.48
N GLU A 5 26.65 -14.50 22.47
CA GLU A 5 26.99 -13.07 22.29
C GLU A 5 25.71 -12.28 21.97
N LYS A 6 25.41 -11.31 22.84
CA LYS A 6 24.40 -10.30 22.58
C LYS A 6 24.91 -9.34 21.53
N ARG A 7 24.33 -9.32 20.35
CA ARG A 7 24.52 -8.25 19.37
C ARG A 7 24.10 -6.92 20.00
N LYS A 8 25.03 -6.00 20.11
CA LYS A 8 24.79 -4.59 20.49
C LYS A 8 23.97 -3.96 19.37
N GLY A 9 22.76 -3.49 19.71
CA GLY A 9 21.94 -2.70 18.81
C GLY A 9 22.68 -1.42 18.43
N SER A 10 22.85 -1.22 17.14
CA SER A 10 23.31 0.04 16.56
C SER A 10 22.22 1.09 16.83
N GLN A 11 22.54 2.12 17.61
CA GLN A 11 21.71 3.30 17.77
C GLN A 11 21.78 4.09 16.46
N TYR A 12 20.79 3.89 15.59
CA TYR A 12 20.59 4.79 14.45
C TYR A 12 20.00 6.09 14.96
N TYR A 13 20.81 7.14 14.97
CA TYR A 13 20.37 8.52 15.19
C TYR A 13 19.46 8.92 14.03
N TRP A 14 18.22 9.19 14.32
CA TRP A 14 17.24 9.77 13.41
C TRP A 14 17.69 11.20 13.05
N ILE A 15 18.30 11.35 11.89
CA ILE A 15 18.51 12.68 11.31
C ILE A 15 17.18 13.07 10.66
N PHE A 16 16.38 13.82 11.40
CA PHE A 16 15.27 14.58 10.83
C PHE A 16 15.86 15.63 9.90
N LEU A 17 15.96 15.34 8.60
CA LEU A 17 16.23 16.35 7.59
C LEU A 17 14.99 17.23 7.48
N LEU A 18 15.06 18.39 8.13
CA LEU A 18 14.17 19.53 7.93
C LEU A 18 14.15 19.87 6.43
N LEU A 19 13.12 19.43 5.73
CA LEU A 19 12.75 19.96 4.42
C LEU A 19 12.14 21.35 4.62
N ILE A 20 13.00 22.37 4.62
CA ILE A 20 12.60 23.77 4.58
C ILE A 20 12.21 24.08 3.14
N GLY A 21 10.88 24.07 2.88
CA GLY A 21 10.36 24.49 1.59
C GLY A 21 8.88 24.12 1.39
N CYS A 22 7.95 24.98 1.84
CA CYS A 22 6.49 24.83 1.91
C CYS A 22 6.00 24.21 3.22
N GLY A 23 6.27 24.86 4.36
CA GLY A 23 6.32 24.24 5.67
C GLY A 23 5.08 24.33 6.57
N GLN A 24 3.98 24.99 6.24
CA GLN A 24 2.93 25.17 7.26
C GLN A 24 1.93 24.01 7.44
N PRO A 25 1.42 23.34 6.39
CA PRO A 25 0.44 22.28 6.59
C PRO A 25 1.01 20.98 7.16
N PHE A 26 2.23 20.58 6.78
CA PHE A 26 2.82 19.31 7.25
C PHE A 26 3.23 19.34 8.73
N SER A 27 3.67 20.47 9.26
CA SER A 27 3.94 20.61 10.71
C SER A 27 2.70 20.35 11.57
N TRP A 28 1.51 20.64 11.05
CA TRP A 28 0.27 20.30 11.74
C TRP A 28 0.08 18.79 11.94
N VAL A 29 0.42 17.96 10.93
CA VAL A 29 0.33 16.49 11.04
C VAL A 29 1.15 15.96 12.19
N GLU A 30 2.33 16.56 12.44
CA GLU A 30 3.21 16.19 13.55
C GLU A 30 2.63 16.53 14.92
N THR A 31 1.72 17.50 14.99
CA THR A 31 1.03 17.88 16.26
C THR A 31 -0.14 16.97 16.63
N LEU A 32 -0.60 16.15 15.69
CA LEU A 32 -1.73 15.25 15.92
C LEU A 32 -1.33 14.07 16.78
N SER A 33 -2.23 13.65 17.68
CA SER A 33 -2.15 12.32 18.31
C SER A 33 -2.14 11.25 17.22
N LYS A 34 -1.42 10.16 17.46
CA LYS A 34 -1.26 9.09 16.47
C LYS A 34 -2.58 8.35 16.23
N PRO A 35 -2.93 7.99 14.98
CA PRO A 35 -4.26 7.44 14.65
C PRO A 35 -4.61 6.18 15.44
N TRP A 36 -3.63 5.35 15.78
CA TRP A 36 -3.85 4.12 16.57
C TRP A 36 -4.11 4.35 18.07
N THR A 37 -4.03 5.60 18.54
CA THR A 37 -4.36 5.99 19.93
C THR A 37 -5.72 6.68 20.03
N LEU A 38 -6.40 6.88 18.91
CA LEU A 38 -7.63 7.66 18.82
C LEU A 38 -8.87 6.77 18.69
N SER A 39 -9.98 7.23 19.23
CA SER A 39 -11.29 6.64 19.00
C SER A 39 -11.85 7.00 17.61
N GLU A 40 -12.81 6.23 17.14
CA GLU A 40 -13.54 6.51 15.88
C GLU A 40 -14.14 7.92 15.84
N LYS A 41 -14.60 8.42 16.99
CA LYS A 41 -15.13 9.78 17.14
C LYS A 41 -14.03 10.82 16.91
N GLU A 42 -12.87 10.67 17.55
CA GLU A 42 -11.75 11.59 17.40
C GLU A 42 -11.19 11.57 15.97
N ILE A 43 -11.12 10.40 15.33
CA ILE A 43 -10.78 10.28 13.91
C ILE A 43 -11.79 11.06 13.06
N SER A 44 -13.10 10.93 13.32
CA SER A 44 -14.16 11.65 12.60
C SER A 44 -14.06 13.17 12.76
N GLU A 45 -13.49 13.67 13.87
CA GLU A 45 -13.24 15.09 14.08
C GLU A 45 -11.98 15.60 13.34
N ILE A 46 -11.04 14.70 13.05
CA ILE A 46 -9.76 15.03 12.38
C ILE A 46 -9.88 14.95 10.84
N LEU A 47 -10.62 14.00 10.28
CA LEU A 47 -10.73 13.80 8.84
C LEU A 47 -11.13 15.07 8.05
N PRO A 48 -12.13 15.87 8.48
CA PRO A 48 -12.47 17.14 7.83
C PRO A 48 -11.31 18.16 7.84
N GLN A 49 -10.45 18.11 8.86
CA GLN A 49 -9.31 19.01 8.96
C GLN A 49 -8.23 18.66 7.92
N PHE A 50 -8.05 17.38 7.58
CA PHE A 50 -7.21 16.98 6.43
C PHE A 50 -7.75 17.54 5.12
N GLN A 51 -9.07 17.48 4.89
CA GLN A 51 -9.71 18.06 3.69
C GLN A 51 -9.45 19.57 3.60
N GLN A 52 -9.61 20.27 4.72
CA GLN A 52 -9.44 21.72 4.76
C GLN A 52 -7.98 22.16 4.58
N LYS A 53 -7.04 21.48 5.24
CA LYS A 53 -5.62 21.85 5.23
C LYS A 53 -4.88 21.39 3.97
N PHE A 54 -5.36 20.32 3.35
CA PHE A 54 -4.80 19.74 2.12
C PHE A 54 -5.92 19.56 1.08
N PRO A 55 -6.33 20.65 0.39
CA PRO A 55 -7.37 20.58 -0.63
C PRO A 55 -7.03 19.66 -1.79
N ASP A 56 -5.75 19.64 -2.20
CA ASP A 56 -5.26 18.71 -3.21
C ASP A 56 -5.27 17.25 -2.69
N PHE A 57 -5.82 16.36 -3.51
CA PHE A 57 -5.98 14.96 -3.14
C PHE A 57 -4.63 14.25 -2.83
N HIS A 58 -3.60 14.49 -3.64
CA HIS A 58 -2.31 13.82 -3.46
C HIS A 58 -1.52 14.40 -2.28
N ASP A 59 -1.63 15.72 -2.03
CA ASP A 59 -1.06 16.33 -0.83
C ASP A 59 -1.73 15.79 0.43
N ARG A 60 -3.03 15.62 0.41
CA ARG A 60 -3.80 15.03 1.50
C ARG A 60 -3.43 13.55 1.72
N LEU A 61 -3.29 12.77 0.63
CA LEU A 61 -2.87 11.37 0.72
C LEU A 61 -1.45 11.25 1.30
N LYS A 62 -0.54 12.09 0.86
CA LYS A 62 0.81 12.19 1.42
C LYS A 62 0.77 12.51 2.92
N ALA A 63 0.02 13.54 3.31
CA ALA A 63 -0.09 13.97 4.72
C ALA A 63 -0.66 12.85 5.61
N PHE A 64 -1.69 12.16 5.14
CA PHE A 64 -2.31 11.05 5.86
C PHE A 64 -1.39 9.84 5.97
N ALA A 65 -0.66 9.50 4.91
CA ALA A 65 0.34 8.42 4.95
C ALA A 65 1.44 8.70 5.98
N PHE A 66 1.93 9.95 6.06
CA PHE A 66 2.89 10.37 7.09
C PHE A 66 2.31 10.29 8.51
N TRP A 67 1.04 10.63 8.70
CA TRP A 67 0.38 10.52 10.00
C TRP A 67 0.39 9.10 10.56
N GLN A 68 0.41 8.10 9.68
CA GLN A 68 0.44 6.69 10.04
C GLN A 68 1.85 6.12 10.30
N VAL A 69 2.92 6.90 10.10
CA VAL A 69 4.30 6.42 10.38
C VAL A 69 4.44 6.10 11.87
N GLY A 70 4.93 4.90 12.17
CA GLY A 70 5.01 4.29 13.50
C GLY A 70 3.78 3.46 13.88
N LYS A 71 2.76 3.32 12.99
CA LYS A 71 1.59 2.46 13.26
C LYS A 71 2.03 1.00 13.35
N PRO A 72 1.62 0.26 14.43
CA PRO A 72 2.02 -1.13 14.63
C PRO A 72 1.64 -2.04 13.46
N TYR A 73 2.51 -3.01 13.17
CA TYR A 73 2.29 -4.00 12.13
C TYR A 73 1.49 -5.18 12.64
N GLU A 74 0.46 -5.56 11.89
CA GLU A 74 -0.28 -6.81 12.05
C GLU A 74 -0.72 -7.32 10.68
N LEU A 75 -0.54 -8.61 10.42
CA LEU A 75 -0.83 -9.22 9.12
C LEU A 75 -2.29 -9.65 9.02
N PHE A 76 -2.91 -9.43 7.86
CA PHE A 76 -4.28 -9.86 7.54
C PHE A 76 -5.34 -9.33 8.50
N CYS A 77 -5.35 -8.04 8.77
CA CYS A 77 -6.18 -7.43 9.80
C CYS A 77 -7.40 -6.64 9.25
N LEU A 78 -7.79 -6.82 7.98
CA LEU A 78 -9.08 -6.35 7.43
C LEU A 78 -9.94 -7.52 7.00
N GLY A 79 -11.22 -7.46 7.34
CA GLY A 79 -12.21 -8.48 7.05
C GLY A 79 -13.58 -7.92 6.70
N GLU A 80 -14.60 -8.73 6.83
CA GLU A 80 -16.00 -8.41 6.52
C GLU A 80 -16.86 -8.20 7.78
N GLU A 81 -16.28 -8.26 8.99
CA GLU A 81 -16.97 -8.22 10.30
C GLU A 81 -17.93 -9.41 10.53
N THR A 82 -18.22 -10.17 9.49
CA THR A 82 -19.16 -11.30 9.48
C THR A 82 -18.68 -12.38 8.51
N GLY A 83 -19.19 -13.58 8.65
CA GLY A 83 -18.87 -14.67 7.71
C GLY A 83 -17.54 -15.35 7.98
N GLU A 84 -16.73 -15.52 6.93
CA GLU A 84 -15.45 -16.25 6.98
C GLU A 84 -14.36 -15.47 7.68
N ASP A 85 -14.31 -14.14 7.48
CA ASP A 85 -13.33 -13.26 8.08
C ASP A 85 -14.04 -12.18 8.92
N LYS A 86 -13.88 -12.26 10.24
CA LYS A 86 -14.55 -11.38 11.20
C LYS A 86 -13.75 -10.15 11.59
N ASP A 87 -12.59 -9.96 10.96
CA ASP A 87 -11.81 -8.74 11.16
C ASP A 87 -12.60 -7.50 10.72
N PRO A 88 -12.31 -6.32 11.27
CA PRO A 88 -12.98 -5.10 10.89
C PRO A 88 -12.85 -4.77 9.40
N ILE A 89 -13.90 -4.22 8.80
CA ILE A 89 -13.84 -3.68 7.42
C ILE A 89 -12.84 -2.51 7.35
N PHE A 90 -12.79 -1.66 8.39
CA PHE A 90 -11.94 -0.50 8.45
C PHE A 90 -11.33 -0.35 9.84
N ARG A 91 -10.01 -0.08 9.90
CA ARG A 91 -9.26 0.13 11.15
C ARG A 91 -8.03 1.01 10.93
N LEU A 92 -7.58 1.68 12.00
CA LEU A 92 -6.38 2.52 11.99
C LEU A 92 -5.42 2.23 13.15
N ASP A 93 -5.67 1.18 13.93
CA ASP A 93 -4.87 0.77 15.09
C ASP A 93 -3.65 -0.06 14.71
N VAL A 94 -3.78 -0.95 13.73
CA VAL A 94 -2.70 -1.77 13.17
C VAL A 94 -2.72 -1.77 11.65
N SER A 95 -1.68 -2.29 11.01
CA SER A 95 -1.56 -2.27 9.55
C SER A 95 -0.61 -3.32 9.02
N ASP A 96 -0.98 -3.99 7.93
CA ASP A 96 -0.04 -4.55 6.97
C ASP A 96 0.12 -3.61 5.76
N CYS A 97 0.86 -4.06 4.74
CA CYS A 97 1.14 -3.25 3.56
C CYS A 97 -0.14 -2.83 2.80
N THR A 98 -1.06 -3.76 2.60
CA THR A 98 -2.33 -3.51 1.90
C THR A 98 -3.25 -2.63 2.74
N VAL A 99 -3.37 -2.92 4.04
CA VAL A 99 -4.16 -2.12 4.98
C VAL A 99 -3.69 -0.67 5.00
N HIS A 100 -2.36 -0.42 5.04
CA HIS A 100 -1.80 0.93 5.02
C HIS A 100 -2.25 1.70 3.77
N VAL A 101 -2.13 1.10 2.59
CA VAL A 101 -2.51 1.73 1.33
C VAL A 101 -4.01 2.01 1.27
N LEU A 102 -4.82 1.00 1.55
CA LEU A 102 -6.28 1.09 1.38
C LEU A 102 -6.93 2.01 2.40
N THR A 103 -6.52 1.93 3.68
CA THR A 103 -7.07 2.81 4.72
C THR A 103 -6.66 4.27 4.52
N SER A 104 -5.44 4.53 4.01
CA SER A 104 -5.04 5.87 3.61
C SER A 104 -5.93 6.40 2.50
N LEU A 105 -6.11 5.61 1.43
CA LEU A 105 -6.90 6.01 0.27
C LEU A 105 -8.38 6.26 0.63
N ALA A 106 -8.96 5.42 1.49
CA ALA A 106 -10.32 5.60 1.96
C ALA A 106 -10.47 6.86 2.83
N SER A 107 -9.58 7.04 3.81
CA SER A 107 -9.67 8.14 4.79
C SER A 107 -9.53 9.52 4.17
N VAL A 108 -8.65 9.70 3.19
CA VAL A 108 -8.41 11.03 2.58
C VAL A 108 -9.57 11.55 1.74
N GLN A 109 -10.57 10.74 1.51
CA GLN A 109 -11.79 11.08 0.77
C GLN A 109 -13.01 11.22 1.68
N SER A 110 -12.80 11.09 2.99
CA SER A 110 -13.88 10.95 3.97
C SER A 110 -13.89 12.09 4.96
N LEU A 111 -15.10 12.43 5.42
CA LEU A 111 -15.33 13.43 6.47
C LEU A 111 -15.65 12.80 7.83
N SER A 112 -15.81 11.47 7.88
CA SER A 112 -16.11 10.72 9.09
C SER A 112 -15.59 9.29 9.01
N TRP A 113 -15.52 8.61 10.18
CA TRP A 113 -15.18 7.19 10.26
C TRP A 113 -16.11 6.31 9.41
N ASN A 114 -17.43 6.56 9.48
CA ASN A 114 -18.39 5.78 8.71
C ASN A 114 -18.23 5.98 7.20
N GLU A 115 -17.94 7.19 6.76
CA GLU A 115 -17.66 7.46 5.35
C GLU A 115 -16.34 6.78 4.90
N ALA A 116 -15.30 6.80 5.73
CA ALA A 116 -14.05 6.07 5.46
C ALA A 116 -14.29 4.55 5.35
N LYS A 117 -15.15 3.99 6.18
CA LYS A 117 -15.56 2.59 6.09
C LYS A 117 -16.31 2.29 4.78
N ILE A 118 -17.25 3.14 4.36
CA ILE A 118 -17.96 3.01 3.08
C ILE A 118 -16.97 3.12 1.91
N ASN A 119 -16.08 4.10 1.93
CA ASN A 119 -15.06 4.27 0.91
C ASN A 119 -14.11 3.07 0.84
N LEU A 120 -13.74 2.48 1.99
CA LEU A 120 -12.94 1.26 2.00
C LEU A 120 -13.69 0.07 1.38
N ILE A 121 -14.98 -0.08 1.62
CA ILE A 121 -15.80 -1.10 0.95
C ILE A 121 -15.70 -0.93 -0.57
N ASN A 122 -15.86 0.28 -1.08
CA ASN A 122 -15.78 0.54 -2.51
C ASN A 122 -14.39 0.34 -3.12
N ILE A 123 -13.32 0.45 -2.33
CA ILE A 123 -11.92 0.25 -2.77
C ILE A 123 -11.50 -1.21 -2.65
N HIS A 124 -11.96 -1.92 -1.62
CA HIS A 124 -11.44 -3.24 -1.28
C HIS A 124 -12.30 -4.39 -1.77
N TYR A 125 -13.55 -4.14 -2.17
CA TYR A 125 -14.47 -5.16 -2.64
C TYR A 125 -14.95 -4.88 -4.05
N LYS A 126 -15.01 -5.94 -4.87
CA LYS A 126 -15.50 -5.87 -6.26
C LYS A 126 -16.98 -5.52 -6.28
N PRO A 127 -17.38 -4.59 -7.15
CA PRO A 127 -18.79 -4.31 -7.33
C PRO A 127 -19.50 -5.52 -7.97
N ASN A 128 -20.76 -5.72 -7.60
CA ASN A 128 -21.65 -6.67 -8.24
C ASN A 128 -22.14 -6.13 -9.61
N GLU A 129 -23.02 -6.85 -10.28
CA GLU A 129 -23.61 -6.48 -11.59
C GLU A 129 -24.34 -5.13 -11.57
N ASN A 130 -24.81 -4.68 -10.40
CA ASN A 130 -25.47 -3.39 -10.21
C ASN A 130 -24.50 -2.26 -9.84
N GLY A 131 -23.18 -2.50 -9.84
CA GLY A 131 -22.17 -1.53 -9.45
C GLY A 131 -22.01 -1.33 -7.95
N ILE A 132 -22.61 -2.19 -7.10
CA ILE A 132 -22.60 -2.05 -5.64
C ILE A 132 -21.56 -3.02 -5.04
N SER A 133 -20.63 -2.48 -4.26
CA SER A 133 -19.67 -3.28 -3.51
C SER A 133 -20.31 -3.79 -2.21
N ILE A 134 -20.35 -5.10 -2.05
CA ILE A 134 -20.83 -5.77 -0.84
C ILE A 134 -19.64 -6.49 -0.19
N PRO A 135 -19.30 -6.20 1.08
CA PRO A 135 -18.14 -6.79 1.72
C PRO A 135 -18.40 -8.27 2.05
N THR A 136 -17.81 -9.13 1.24
CA THR A 136 -17.76 -10.58 1.45
C THR A 136 -16.39 -11.10 1.09
N TYR A 137 -15.95 -12.19 1.70
CA TYR A 137 -14.67 -12.82 1.40
C TYR A 137 -14.49 -13.03 -0.12
N LYS A 138 -15.51 -13.48 -0.83
CA LYS A 138 -15.44 -13.76 -2.28
C LYS A 138 -15.34 -12.52 -3.15
N SER A 139 -15.91 -11.39 -2.73
CA SER A 139 -15.88 -10.14 -3.50
C SER A 139 -14.61 -9.31 -3.26
N ARG A 140 -13.79 -9.65 -2.26
CA ARG A 140 -12.56 -8.92 -1.90
C ARG A 140 -11.54 -8.93 -3.05
N TRP A 141 -10.83 -7.81 -3.23
CA TRP A 141 -9.64 -7.74 -4.07
C TRP A 141 -8.45 -8.41 -3.35
N HIS A 142 -8.43 -9.74 -3.30
CA HIS A 142 -7.39 -10.51 -2.60
C HIS A 142 -5.99 -10.35 -3.16
N TYR A 143 -5.89 -9.93 -4.43
CA TYR A 143 -4.62 -9.78 -5.13
C TYR A 143 -4.41 -8.33 -5.50
N THR A 144 -3.33 -7.71 -5.01
CA THR A 144 -2.92 -6.36 -5.41
C THR A 144 -2.81 -6.24 -6.92
N THR A 145 -2.29 -7.27 -7.61
CA THR A 145 -2.21 -7.32 -9.08
C THR A 145 -3.58 -7.16 -9.73
N ASP A 146 -4.59 -7.87 -9.25
CA ASP A 146 -5.96 -7.82 -9.78
C ASP A 146 -6.56 -6.42 -9.56
N ARG A 147 -6.40 -5.88 -8.37
CA ARG A 147 -6.88 -4.53 -8.01
C ARG A 147 -6.25 -3.44 -8.89
N ILE A 148 -4.93 -3.39 -9.04
CA ILE A 148 -4.25 -2.33 -9.80
C ILE A 148 -4.48 -2.43 -11.32
N GLN A 149 -4.94 -3.56 -11.82
CA GLN A 149 -5.33 -3.70 -13.22
C GLN A 149 -6.76 -3.21 -13.47
N ASP A 150 -7.68 -3.46 -12.57
CA ASP A 150 -9.11 -3.27 -12.83
C ASP A 150 -9.75 -2.17 -11.99
N HIS A 151 -9.20 -1.82 -10.81
CA HIS A 151 -9.83 -0.81 -9.94
C HIS A 151 -9.49 0.61 -10.37
N PRO A 152 -10.48 1.49 -10.62
CA PRO A 152 -10.25 2.84 -11.17
C PRO A 152 -9.42 3.75 -10.25
N SER A 153 -9.47 3.56 -8.91
CA SER A 153 -8.70 4.39 -7.98
C SER A 153 -7.25 3.97 -7.79
N THR A 154 -6.81 2.84 -8.39
CA THR A 154 -5.43 2.33 -8.29
C THR A 154 -4.92 1.84 -9.65
N ARG A 155 -4.82 2.76 -10.63
CA ARG A 155 -4.50 2.41 -12.01
C ARG A 155 -3.02 2.13 -12.24
N ASN A 156 -2.71 1.01 -12.87
CA ASN A 156 -1.35 0.68 -13.29
C ASN A 156 -0.78 1.74 -14.26
N ILE A 157 0.39 2.29 -13.93
CA ILE A 157 1.11 3.28 -14.75
C ILE A 157 2.47 2.77 -15.20
N THR A 158 2.83 1.54 -14.92
CA THR A 158 4.14 0.95 -15.19
C THR A 158 4.55 1.08 -16.65
N LEU A 159 3.62 0.86 -17.58
CA LEU A 159 3.86 0.91 -19.04
C LEU A 159 4.32 2.28 -19.54
N GLY A 160 3.99 3.36 -18.85
CA GLY A 160 4.37 4.72 -19.23
C GLY A 160 5.74 5.17 -18.71
N LEU A 161 6.42 4.34 -17.91
CA LEU A 161 7.64 4.75 -17.20
C LEU A 161 8.93 4.38 -17.92
N LEU A 162 8.90 3.33 -18.73
CA LEU A 162 10.05 2.83 -19.52
C LEU A 162 9.62 2.34 -20.90
N PRO A 163 10.53 2.28 -21.88
CA PRO A 163 10.30 1.59 -23.14
C PRO A 163 9.89 0.12 -22.94
N ASN A 164 9.03 -0.40 -23.80
CA ASN A 164 8.48 -1.76 -23.67
C ASN A 164 9.54 -2.88 -23.66
N ASP A 165 10.67 -2.68 -24.35
CA ASP A 165 11.79 -3.62 -24.40
C ASP A 165 12.60 -3.70 -23.08
N GLN A 166 12.35 -2.76 -22.16
CA GLN A 166 12.91 -2.74 -20.80
C GLN A 166 11.93 -3.25 -19.74
N LEU A 167 10.75 -3.69 -20.16
CA LEU A 167 9.77 -4.29 -19.26
C LEU A 167 9.80 -5.82 -19.38
N LYS A 168 9.80 -6.50 -18.24
CA LYS A 168 9.55 -7.95 -18.20
C LYS A 168 8.05 -8.22 -18.24
N THR A 169 7.66 -9.27 -18.97
CA THR A 169 6.27 -9.75 -19.02
C THR A 169 6.18 -11.11 -18.36
N VAL A 170 5.21 -11.30 -17.46
CA VAL A 170 4.82 -12.59 -16.92
C VAL A 170 3.37 -12.88 -17.24
N THR A 171 3.08 -14.11 -17.69
CA THR A 171 1.71 -14.61 -17.85
C THR A 171 1.48 -15.72 -16.84
N ILE A 172 0.53 -15.52 -15.96
CA ILE A 172 0.15 -16.48 -14.92
C ILE A 172 -1.38 -16.61 -14.85
N THR A 173 -1.85 -17.54 -14.05
CA THR A 173 -3.26 -17.57 -13.67
C THR A 173 -3.34 -17.23 -12.17
N LEU A 174 -3.89 -16.07 -11.82
CA LEU A 174 -4.12 -15.69 -10.42
C LEU A 174 -4.97 -16.76 -9.73
N ASN A 175 -4.69 -17.00 -8.45
CA ASN A 175 -5.33 -18.03 -7.63
C ASN A 175 -5.13 -19.47 -8.14
N LYS A 176 -4.10 -19.75 -8.96
CA LYS A 176 -3.80 -21.11 -9.42
C LYS A 176 -2.33 -21.45 -9.17
N LYS A 177 -2.09 -22.38 -8.26
CA LYS A 177 -0.74 -22.95 -8.02
C LYS A 177 -0.28 -23.82 -9.19
N SER A 178 1.02 -24.09 -9.27
CA SER A 178 1.62 -24.95 -10.31
C SER A 178 1.08 -26.38 -10.30
N ASP A 179 0.59 -26.88 -9.15
CA ASP A 179 -0.09 -28.17 -9.02
C ASP A 179 -1.56 -28.13 -9.47
N GLY A 180 -2.04 -27.00 -9.97
CA GLY A 180 -3.42 -26.79 -10.43
C GLY A 180 -4.42 -26.42 -9.35
N LYS A 181 -4.08 -26.52 -8.06
CA LYS A 181 -4.95 -26.18 -6.94
C LYS A 181 -5.10 -24.65 -6.81
N ALA A 182 -6.18 -24.22 -6.16
CA ALA A 182 -6.34 -22.82 -5.78
C ALA A 182 -5.34 -22.43 -4.68
N PHE A 183 -4.91 -21.18 -4.67
CA PHE A 183 -4.11 -20.60 -3.60
C PHE A 183 -4.98 -20.21 -2.41
N LEU A 184 -6.08 -19.49 -2.69
CA LEU A 184 -7.15 -19.16 -1.75
C LEU A 184 -8.42 -19.93 -2.11
N ASP A 185 -9.31 -20.15 -1.15
CA ASP A 185 -10.63 -20.78 -1.37
C ASP A 185 -11.60 -19.79 -2.04
N LEU A 186 -11.34 -19.54 -3.33
CA LEU A 186 -12.14 -18.69 -4.20
C LEU A 186 -12.65 -19.52 -5.39
N ASP A 187 -13.86 -19.21 -5.85
CA ASP A 187 -14.52 -19.88 -6.96
C ASP A 187 -14.02 -19.46 -8.36
N TRP A 188 -12.96 -18.61 -8.41
CA TRP A 188 -12.39 -18.11 -9.65
C TRP A 188 -10.86 -18.33 -9.75
N LYS A 189 -10.42 -18.41 -11.00
CA LYS A 189 -9.01 -18.35 -11.41
C LYS A 189 -8.93 -17.41 -12.62
N LYS A 190 -8.02 -16.40 -12.59
CA LYS A 190 -7.96 -15.37 -13.62
C LYS A 190 -6.64 -15.42 -14.39
N PRO A 191 -6.64 -15.82 -15.69
CA PRO A 191 -5.48 -15.64 -16.55
C PRO A 191 -5.11 -14.15 -16.62
N THR A 192 -3.83 -13.84 -16.38
CA THR A 192 -3.37 -12.47 -16.24
C THR A 192 -1.99 -12.35 -16.87
N SER A 193 -1.79 -11.31 -17.69
CA SER A 193 -0.49 -10.89 -18.18
C SER A 193 -0.09 -9.58 -17.50
N VAL A 194 1.11 -9.55 -16.94
CA VAL A 194 1.61 -8.42 -16.17
C VAL A 194 2.96 -8.01 -16.71
N GLN A 195 3.11 -6.71 -17.02
CA GLN A 195 4.40 -6.13 -17.35
C GLN A 195 4.93 -5.35 -16.15
N TYR A 196 6.18 -5.58 -15.77
CA TYR A 196 6.81 -4.97 -14.61
C TYR A 196 8.25 -4.53 -14.93
N ILE A 197 8.74 -3.58 -14.14
CA ILE A 197 10.12 -3.10 -14.20
C ILE A 197 10.97 -4.05 -13.37
N SER A 198 11.91 -4.74 -14.00
CA SER A 198 12.85 -5.59 -13.26
C SER A 198 13.86 -4.75 -12.47
N SER A 199 14.48 -5.36 -11.45
CA SER A 199 15.49 -4.71 -10.62
C SER A 199 16.64 -4.11 -11.43
N GLU A 200 16.97 -4.71 -12.58
CA GLU A 200 18.02 -4.25 -13.49
C GLU A 200 17.74 -2.85 -14.08
N TYR A 201 16.47 -2.55 -14.40
CA TYR A 201 16.07 -1.27 -14.98
C TYR A 201 15.53 -0.26 -13.95
N LEU A 202 15.32 -0.69 -12.71
CA LEU A 202 14.83 0.18 -11.64
C LEU A 202 15.95 1.10 -11.14
N ASN A 203 15.74 2.40 -11.21
CA ASN A 203 16.69 3.41 -10.76
C ASN A 203 15.99 4.73 -10.43
N SER A 204 16.73 5.69 -9.88
CA SER A 204 16.18 7.00 -9.48
C SER A 204 15.61 7.83 -10.65
N LYS A 205 15.98 7.56 -11.91
CA LYS A 205 15.37 8.25 -13.07
C LYS A 205 13.95 7.75 -13.30
N VAL A 206 13.68 6.46 -13.08
CA VAL A 206 12.32 5.91 -13.14
C VAL A 206 11.45 6.57 -12.10
N LEU A 207 11.94 6.73 -10.86
CA LEU A 207 11.18 7.37 -9.79
C LEU A 207 10.81 8.82 -10.13
N LYS A 208 11.67 9.56 -10.81
CA LYS A 208 11.41 10.96 -11.21
C LYS A 208 10.24 11.12 -12.18
N ASN A 209 9.84 10.03 -12.85
CA ASN A 209 8.68 10.03 -13.75
C ASN A 209 7.37 9.70 -13.03
N LEU A 210 7.41 9.36 -11.73
CA LEU A 210 6.22 9.06 -10.95
C LEU A 210 5.44 10.33 -10.60
N PRO A 211 4.13 10.23 -10.36
CA PRO A 211 3.36 11.26 -9.67
C PRO A 211 3.96 11.57 -8.29
N LYS A 212 3.59 12.70 -7.71
CA LYS A 212 4.01 13.12 -6.37
C LYS A 212 3.74 12.08 -5.28
N VAL A 213 2.63 11.35 -5.44
CA VAL A 213 2.30 10.15 -4.65
C VAL A 213 1.92 9.05 -5.63
N ALA A 214 2.63 7.95 -5.59
CA ALA A 214 2.37 6.76 -6.39
C ALA A 214 2.34 5.51 -5.51
N GLY A 215 1.53 4.54 -5.85
CA GLY A 215 1.62 3.23 -5.27
C GLY A 215 2.76 2.42 -5.90
N VAL A 216 3.38 1.56 -5.12
CA VAL A 216 4.36 0.59 -5.58
C VAL A 216 3.95 -0.81 -5.12
N ALA A 217 3.98 -1.77 -6.03
CA ALA A 217 3.76 -3.18 -5.75
C ALA A 217 5.01 -3.96 -6.15
N PHE A 218 5.60 -4.67 -5.18
CA PHE A 218 6.87 -5.36 -5.32
C PHE A 218 6.65 -6.77 -5.85
N VAL A 219 7.30 -7.09 -6.97
CA VAL A 219 7.21 -8.36 -7.66
C VAL A 219 8.18 -9.38 -7.06
N ARG A 220 7.69 -10.61 -6.86
CA ARG A 220 8.53 -11.74 -6.48
C ARG A 220 8.30 -12.93 -7.41
N GLU A 221 9.27 -13.21 -8.27
CA GLU A 221 9.15 -14.26 -9.31
C GLU A 221 8.92 -15.65 -8.71
N SER A 222 9.48 -15.92 -7.52
CA SER A 222 9.23 -17.19 -6.82
C SER A 222 7.77 -17.42 -6.42
N TYR A 223 6.94 -16.34 -6.42
CA TYR A 223 5.51 -16.41 -6.13
C TYR A 223 4.65 -16.77 -7.35
N PHE A 224 5.19 -16.67 -8.57
CA PHE A 224 4.46 -17.01 -9.80
C PHE A 224 3.92 -18.43 -9.78
N LYS A 225 4.69 -19.37 -9.24
CA LYS A 225 4.26 -20.77 -9.05
C LYS A 225 3.06 -20.97 -8.11
N MET A 226 2.75 -19.94 -7.30
CA MET A 226 1.59 -19.92 -6.41
C MET A 226 0.39 -19.17 -7.00
N GLY A 227 0.53 -18.63 -8.22
CA GLY A 227 -0.49 -17.77 -8.83
C GLY A 227 -0.54 -16.38 -8.22
N LEU A 228 0.61 -15.86 -7.76
CA LEU A 228 0.81 -14.55 -7.17
C LEU A 228 1.91 -13.80 -7.93
N VAL A 229 1.81 -12.48 -8.02
CA VAL A 229 2.85 -11.61 -8.59
C VAL A 229 3.47 -10.72 -7.52
N VAL A 230 2.64 -10.11 -6.69
CA VAL A 230 3.00 -9.10 -5.72
C VAL A 230 3.22 -9.74 -4.35
N ALA A 231 4.35 -9.41 -3.74
CA ALA A 231 4.71 -9.86 -2.40
C ALA A 231 4.51 -8.77 -1.33
N HIS A 232 4.52 -7.51 -1.73
CA HIS A 232 4.46 -6.36 -0.84
C HIS A 232 4.00 -5.12 -1.59
N GLU A 233 3.46 -4.12 -0.90
CA GLU A 233 3.11 -2.83 -1.48
C GLU A 233 3.34 -1.66 -0.51
N GLY A 234 3.38 -0.44 -1.06
CA GLY A 234 3.55 0.80 -0.31
C GLY A 234 3.26 2.02 -1.16
N MET A 235 3.61 3.19 -0.62
CA MET A 235 3.45 4.48 -1.31
C MET A 235 4.80 5.14 -1.52
N VAL A 236 5.12 5.49 -2.76
CA VAL A 236 6.26 6.34 -3.10
C VAL A 236 5.84 7.79 -2.97
N ILE A 237 6.57 8.55 -2.17
CA ILE A 237 6.32 9.94 -1.85
C ILE A 237 7.43 10.82 -2.43
N ASP A 238 7.02 11.89 -3.12
CA ASP A 238 7.92 12.88 -3.72
C ASP A 238 9.04 12.23 -4.58
N GLN A 239 8.71 11.12 -5.24
CA GLN A 239 9.62 10.42 -6.17
C GLN A 239 10.94 9.95 -5.50
N LYS A 240 10.93 9.81 -4.18
CA LYS A 240 12.14 9.52 -3.40
C LYS A 240 11.89 8.54 -2.25
N ASN A 241 10.95 8.85 -1.38
CA ASN A 241 10.73 8.06 -0.17
C ASN A 241 9.65 7.02 -0.39
N ILE A 242 9.72 5.92 0.35
CA ILE A 242 8.64 4.97 0.49
C ILE A 242 8.04 5.06 1.90
N ILE A 243 6.71 5.04 1.98
CA ILE A 243 5.98 4.76 3.22
C ILE A 243 5.28 3.42 3.05
N HIS A 244 5.57 2.48 3.95
CA HIS A 244 4.99 1.15 3.92
C HIS A 244 4.91 0.53 5.31
N ALA A 245 3.95 -0.34 5.55
CA ALA A 245 3.93 -1.14 6.78
C ALA A 245 4.93 -2.29 6.64
N SER A 246 5.88 -2.38 7.55
CA SER A 246 7.01 -3.28 7.50
C SER A 246 6.93 -4.37 8.57
N ALA A 247 6.85 -5.63 8.14
CA ALA A 247 6.96 -6.77 9.06
C ALA A 247 8.35 -6.87 9.70
N GLU A 248 9.40 -6.39 9.03
CA GLU A 248 10.79 -6.40 9.52
C GLU A 248 10.97 -5.45 10.70
N TYR A 249 10.38 -4.25 10.62
CA TYR A 249 10.46 -3.23 11.67
C TYR A 249 9.31 -3.29 12.68
N GLY A 250 8.25 -4.03 12.37
CA GLY A 250 7.06 -4.15 13.22
C GLY A 250 6.12 -2.95 13.20
N GLU A 251 6.35 -2.02 12.28
CA GLU A 251 5.56 -0.78 12.18
C GLU A 251 5.57 -0.18 10.75
N THR A 252 4.74 0.83 10.53
CA THR A 252 4.76 1.63 9.29
C THR A 252 5.99 2.53 9.28
N MET A 253 6.83 2.40 8.25
CA MET A 253 8.11 3.08 8.08
C MET A 253 8.05 4.12 6.97
N SER A 254 8.92 5.14 7.11
CA SER A 254 9.25 6.09 6.04
C SER A 254 10.76 6.08 5.83
N MET A 255 11.22 5.76 4.61
CA MET A 255 12.65 5.67 4.30
C MET A 255 12.91 5.98 2.82
N ASP A 256 14.18 6.16 2.44
CA ASP A 256 14.55 6.30 1.02
C ASP A 256 14.19 5.03 0.26
N PHE A 257 13.54 5.19 -0.91
CA PHE A 257 13.06 4.06 -1.71
C PHE A 257 14.22 3.22 -2.26
N MET A 258 15.28 3.85 -2.74
CA MET A 258 16.40 3.14 -3.34
C MET A 258 17.22 2.39 -2.29
N GLU A 259 17.41 2.98 -1.09
CA GLU A 259 18.05 2.31 0.04
C GLU A 259 17.22 1.15 0.58
N TYR A 260 15.89 1.27 0.59
CA TYR A 260 15.00 0.16 0.94
C TYR A 260 15.09 -0.99 -0.05
N TYR A 261 15.08 -0.67 -1.35
CA TYR A 261 14.99 -1.66 -2.41
C TYR A 261 16.34 -2.36 -2.67
N PHE A 262 17.43 -1.60 -2.74
CA PHE A 262 18.78 -2.12 -3.00
C PHE A 262 19.59 -2.16 -1.72
N ARG A 263 19.73 -3.33 -1.15
CA ARG A 263 20.53 -3.59 0.05
C ARG A 263 21.93 -4.08 -0.32
N GLU A 264 22.81 -4.23 0.66
CA GLU A 264 24.17 -4.72 0.44
C GLU A 264 24.21 -6.09 -0.26
N GLU A 265 23.24 -6.96 0.07
CA GLU A 265 23.14 -8.29 -0.53
C GLU A 265 22.44 -8.28 -1.90
N GLY A 266 21.99 -7.16 -2.39
CA GLY A 266 21.28 -6.98 -3.65
C GLY A 266 19.83 -6.51 -3.49
N PRO A 267 19.02 -6.54 -4.57
CA PRO A 267 17.63 -6.09 -4.54
C PRO A 267 16.76 -7.01 -3.69
N LEU A 268 15.87 -6.42 -2.87
CA LEU A 268 14.93 -7.16 -2.03
C LEU A 268 13.89 -7.94 -2.82
N PHE A 269 13.56 -7.47 -4.03
CA PHE A 269 12.52 -8.01 -4.90
C PHE A 269 13.04 -8.16 -6.31
N ASP A 270 12.32 -8.89 -7.16
CA ASP A 270 12.71 -9.15 -8.55
C ASP A 270 12.31 -7.99 -9.49
N GLY A 271 11.39 -7.13 -9.05
CA GLY A 271 10.93 -5.97 -9.79
C GLY A 271 9.79 -5.23 -9.11
N VAL A 272 9.23 -4.26 -9.82
CA VAL A 272 8.14 -3.40 -9.32
C VAL A 272 7.08 -3.14 -10.36
N LEU A 273 5.86 -2.91 -9.89
CA LEU A 273 4.76 -2.27 -10.59
C LEU A 273 4.48 -0.94 -9.91
N PHE A 274 4.22 0.10 -10.68
CA PHE A 274 3.76 1.38 -10.14
C PHE A 274 2.32 1.64 -10.56
N TYR A 275 1.58 2.27 -9.67
CA TYR A 275 0.19 2.65 -9.92
C TYR A 275 -0.12 4.04 -9.37
N SER A 276 -1.04 4.74 -10.03
CA SER A 276 -1.51 6.06 -9.62
C SER A 276 -2.72 5.92 -8.69
N PHE A 277 -2.88 6.88 -7.80
CA PHE A 277 -4.07 7.02 -6.96
C PHE A 277 -5.04 8.02 -7.54
N HIS A 278 -6.31 7.68 -7.54
CA HIS A 278 -7.41 8.55 -7.96
C HIS A 278 -8.53 8.52 -6.91
N PRO A 279 -9.25 9.63 -6.73
CA PRO A 279 -10.47 9.62 -5.93
C PRO A 279 -11.45 8.58 -6.45
N LEU A 280 -12.32 8.08 -5.57
CA LEU A 280 -13.53 7.39 -5.99
C LEU A 280 -14.37 8.37 -6.81
N THR A 281 -14.84 7.94 -7.97
CA THR A 281 -15.82 8.71 -8.76
C THR A 281 -17.19 8.54 -8.12
N GLU A 282 -17.91 9.65 -7.96
CA GLU A 282 -19.31 9.68 -7.54
C GLU A 282 -20.20 8.91 -8.54
#